data_3c96a4031797dba41269afd34844ada4
#
_entry.id   3c96a4031797dba41269afd34844ada4
#
_cell.length_a   1.000
_cell.length_b   1.000
_cell.length_c   1.000
_cell.angle_alpha   90.00
_cell.angle_beta   90.00
_cell.angle_gamma   90.00
#
_symmetry.space_group_name_H-M   'P 1'
#
loop_
_entity.id
_entity.type
_entity.pdbx_description
1 polymer ?
#
loop_
_entity_poly.entity_id
_entity_poly.type
_entity_poly.pdbx_seq_one_letter_code
_entity_poly.pdbx_strand_id
1 'polypeptide(L)'
;MPIHFGTDGWRAVISDTFTYTNLRMVSQAIADALRSENWNEGVPIPEGVDPNTVVIGFDTRFLSDRYAAEVARVLAANGFITYLAQSDAPTPAISFAVRHLNAFGGVMITASHNAPRYNGVKLKASYGGSALPDQCRRVEIYLNDNEERARGPNLMDFDQARQAGLIQRFNPMVPYFDHLRKLINFDVIADSPLRVVVDSMYGSGRGAIKGILQGTGCEVQEIRGEMNPGFGGVHPEPIAHYLGALASAISTGMGDLGLATDGDADRIGAMDGRGNFVDPHKIMALSLRYLVEKRGWRGPVVRTVSTTRMIDRLAERYGLPVYETPVGFNHIADYMMKEGVLIGGEESGGISIKGHIPEGDGVMMGLLLLEIVSASGGSLHDLVEQLLKDVGPACYRRTDLRLTRPISKKQMSD
;
A
#
# COMPACT_ATOMS: atom_id res chain seq x y z
N MET A 1 -14.67 18.23 -16.45
CA MET A 1 -14.07 18.57 -15.13
C MET A 1 -12.61 18.20 -15.18
N PRO A 2 -11.72 19.06 -14.76
CA PRO A 2 -10.30 18.74 -14.80
C PRO A 2 -10.00 17.50 -13.93
N ILE A 3 -9.27 16.53 -14.49
CA ILE A 3 -8.76 15.36 -13.78
C ILE A 3 -7.50 15.80 -13.06
N HIS A 4 -7.44 15.62 -11.73
CA HIS A 4 -6.28 15.98 -10.92
C HIS A 4 -5.72 14.76 -10.22
N PHE A 5 -4.40 14.61 -10.32
CA PHE A 5 -3.65 13.65 -9.53
C PHE A 5 -3.34 14.26 -8.15
N GLY A 6 -3.85 13.63 -7.10
CA GLY A 6 -3.49 13.96 -5.72
C GLY A 6 -2.09 13.47 -5.36
N THR A 7 -1.82 13.36 -4.06
CA THR A 7 -0.54 12.85 -3.52
C THR A 7 -0.27 11.38 -3.87
N ASP A 8 -1.31 10.61 -4.22
CA ASP A 8 -1.24 9.17 -4.47
C ASP A 8 -2.17 8.78 -5.64
N GLY A 9 -2.14 9.52 -6.73
CA GLY A 9 -2.88 9.23 -7.95
C GLY A 9 -4.21 9.98 -8.12
N TRP A 10 -5.02 9.56 -9.10
CA TRP A 10 -6.33 10.10 -9.40
C TRP A 10 -7.43 9.18 -8.86
N ARG A 11 -8.41 9.73 -8.17
CA ARG A 11 -9.58 9.00 -7.64
C ARG A 11 -10.86 9.73 -8.00
N ALA A 12 -11.88 8.97 -8.42
CA ALA A 12 -13.17 9.54 -8.78
C ALA A 12 -14.32 8.54 -8.56
N VAL A 13 -15.56 9.05 -8.62
CA VAL A 13 -16.75 8.21 -8.49
C VAL A 13 -16.97 7.41 -9.78
N ILE A 14 -17.17 6.10 -9.64
CA ILE A 14 -17.44 5.18 -10.74
C ILE A 14 -18.71 5.62 -11.47
N SER A 15 -18.66 5.59 -12.79
CA SER A 15 -19.74 6.00 -13.71
C SER A 15 -20.09 7.49 -13.71
N ASP A 16 -19.47 8.29 -12.85
CA ASP A 16 -19.56 9.75 -12.90
C ASP A 16 -18.33 10.32 -13.62
N THR A 17 -17.22 10.43 -12.90
CA THR A 17 -15.94 10.90 -13.45
C THR A 17 -14.97 9.75 -13.77
N PHE A 18 -15.00 8.66 -12.99
CA PHE A 18 -14.22 7.45 -13.29
C PHE A 18 -14.96 6.60 -14.33
N THR A 19 -14.76 6.95 -15.61
CA THR A 19 -15.38 6.31 -16.78
C THR A 19 -14.32 5.68 -17.67
N TYR A 20 -14.71 4.76 -18.56
CA TYR A 20 -13.80 4.20 -19.58
C TYR A 20 -13.18 5.29 -20.45
N THR A 21 -13.95 6.30 -20.85
CA THR A 21 -13.45 7.40 -21.67
C THR A 21 -12.35 8.17 -20.97
N ASN A 22 -12.61 8.62 -19.74
CA ASN A 22 -11.61 9.36 -18.96
C ASN A 22 -10.41 8.52 -18.62
N LEU A 23 -10.61 7.23 -18.27
CA LEU A 23 -9.50 6.31 -17.99
C LEU A 23 -8.58 6.10 -19.20
N ARG A 24 -9.16 5.97 -20.41
CA ARG A 24 -8.37 5.85 -21.66
C ARG A 24 -7.55 7.11 -21.93
N MET A 25 -8.13 8.30 -21.72
CA MET A 25 -7.42 9.59 -21.85
C MET A 25 -6.27 9.69 -20.82
N VAL A 26 -6.54 9.35 -19.57
CA VAL A 26 -5.51 9.29 -18.52
C VAL A 26 -4.43 8.27 -18.88
N SER A 27 -4.79 7.09 -19.39
CA SER A 27 -3.83 6.05 -19.78
C SER A 27 -2.95 6.50 -20.96
N GLN A 28 -3.50 7.27 -21.92
CA GLN A 28 -2.71 7.87 -22.98
C GLN A 28 -1.74 8.89 -22.43
N ALA A 29 -2.17 9.76 -21.54
CA ALA A 29 -1.30 10.74 -20.89
C ALA A 29 -0.17 10.06 -20.07
N ILE A 30 -0.47 8.92 -19.42
CA ILE A 30 0.54 8.08 -18.76
C ILE A 30 1.56 7.56 -19.78
N ALA A 31 1.10 7.03 -20.93
CA ALA A 31 1.98 6.54 -21.99
C ALA A 31 2.89 7.66 -22.52
N ASP A 32 2.33 8.83 -22.77
CA ASP A 32 3.08 10.00 -23.27
C ASP A 32 4.10 10.48 -22.22
N ALA A 33 3.72 10.54 -20.95
CA ALA A 33 4.62 10.91 -19.86
C ALA A 33 5.77 9.90 -19.68
N LEU A 34 5.49 8.58 -19.71
CA LEU A 34 6.50 7.53 -19.65
C LEU A 34 7.50 7.59 -20.81
N ARG A 35 7.09 8.05 -22.00
CA ARG A 35 7.97 8.25 -23.16
C ARG A 35 8.75 9.56 -23.14
N SER A 36 8.41 10.48 -22.25
CA SER A 36 9.09 11.77 -22.17
C SER A 36 10.50 11.64 -21.58
N GLU A 37 11.44 12.45 -22.07
CA GLU A 37 12.81 12.49 -21.57
C GLU A 37 12.89 12.83 -20.08
N ASN A 38 11.91 13.55 -19.58
CA ASN A 38 11.88 14.09 -18.21
C ASN A 38 11.16 13.16 -17.21
N TRP A 39 10.63 11.99 -17.62
CA TRP A 39 9.85 11.12 -16.72
C TRP A 39 10.58 10.81 -15.42
N ASN A 40 11.86 10.50 -15.51
CA ASN A 40 12.70 10.14 -14.36
C ASN A 40 13.59 11.30 -13.87
N GLU A 41 13.31 12.55 -14.25
CA GLU A 41 14.08 13.69 -13.74
C GLU A 41 13.94 13.78 -12.21
N GLY A 42 15.09 13.72 -11.51
CA GLY A 42 15.13 13.70 -10.05
C GLY A 42 14.72 12.37 -9.39
N VAL A 43 14.44 11.33 -10.18
CA VAL A 43 14.08 10.00 -9.69
C VAL A 43 15.24 9.04 -9.88
N PRO A 44 15.70 8.32 -8.84
CA PRO A 44 16.71 7.28 -9.02
C PRO A 44 16.15 6.14 -9.87
N ILE A 45 16.84 5.83 -10.97
CA ILE A 45 16.50 4.69 -11.83
C ILE A 45 17.38 3.51 -11.40
N PRO A 46 16.79 2.39 -10.96
CA PRO A 46 17.54 1.18 -10.69
C PRO A 46 18.26 0.67 -11.95
N GLU A 47 19.40 0.02 -11.77
CA GLU A 47 20.12 -0.61 -12.85
C GLU A 47 19.28 -1.72 -13.54
N GLY A 48 19.38 -1.81 -14.85
CA GLY A 48 18.70 -2.85 -15.65
C GLY A 48 17.22 -2.59 -15.92
N VAL A 49 16.68 -1.42 -15.60
CA VAL A 49 15.28 -1.07 -15.90
C VAL A 49 15.02 -1.05 -17.41
N ASP A 50 13.99 -1.81 -17.82
CA ASP A 50 13.51 -1.81 -19.21
C ASP A 50 12.50 -0.67 -19.45
N PRO A 51 12.81 0.33 -20.27
CA PRO A 51 11.95 1.48 -20.52
C PRO A 51 10.64 1.14 -21.25
N ASN A 52 10.50 -0.09 -21.73
CA ASN A 52 9.30 -0.54 -22.45
C ASN A 52 8.36 -1.38 -21.58
N THR A 53 8.75 -1.74 -20.38
CA THR A 53 7.97 -2.63 -19.51
C THR A 53 7.20 -1.85 -18.46
N VAL A 54 5.89 -2.13 -18.31
CA VAL A 54 4.99 -1.54 -17.30
C VAL A 54 4.19 -2.64 -16.60
N VAL A 55 4.12 -2.59 -15.27
CA VAL A 55 3.31 -3.51 -14.47
C VAL A 55 1.93 -2.92 -14.22
N ILE A 56 0.87 -3.72 -14.32
CA ILE A 56 -0.50 -3.26 -14.07
C ILE A 56 -1.17 -4.20 -13.08
N GLY A 57 -1.67 -3.63 -11.99
CA GLY A 57 -2.44 -4.32 -10.96
C GLY A 57 -3.81 -3.69 -10.73
N PHE A 58 -4.62 -4.37 -9.93
CA PHE A 58 -5.94 -3.90 -9.55
C PHE A 58 -6.40 -4.50 -8.22
N ASP A 59 -7.28 -3.78 -7.52
CA ASP A 59 -7.93 -4.23 -6.29
C ASP A 59 -9.28 -4.90 -6.55
N THR A 60 -10.02 -5.18 -5.47
CA THR A 60 -11.31 -5.87 -5.52
C THR A 60 -12.50 -4.99 -5.91
N ARG A 61 -12.30 -3.69 -6.19
CA ARG A 61 -13.37 -2.74 -6.51
C ARG A 61 -14.10 -3.11 -7.79
N PHE A 62 -15.33 -2.61 -7.90
CA PHE A 62 -16.17 -2.85 -9.07
C PHE A 62 -15.46 -2.45 -10.36
N LEU A 63 -15.39 -3.37 -11.32
CA LEU A 63 -14.74 -3.22 -12.63
C LEU A 63 -13.23 -2.96 -12.59
N SER A 64 -12.52 -3.08 -11.46
CA SER A 64 -11.08 -2.83 -11.42
C SER A 64 -10.29 -3.69 -12.40
N ASP A 65 -10.67 -4.97 -12.58
CA ASP A 65 -10.09 -5.89 -13.56
C ASP A 65 -10.27 -5.40 -15.00
N ARG A 66 -11.45 -4.87 -15.32
CA ARG A 66 -11.78 -4.34 -16.65
C ARG A 66 -11.06 -3.04 -16.93
N TYR A 67 -11.00 -2.16 -15.93
CA TYR A 67 -10.24 -0.91 -16.02
C TYR A 67 -8.74 -1.17 -16.20
N ALA A 68 -8.16 -2.13 -15.48
CA ALA A 68 -6.78 -2.54 -15.65
C ALA A 68 -6.50 -3.08 -17.06
N ALA A 69 -7.43 -3.84 -17.63
CA ALA A 69 -7.34 -4.31 -19.00
C ALA A 69 -7.39 -3.16 -20.03
N GLU A 70 -8.20 -2.12 -19.80
CA GLU A 70 -8.23 -0.93 -20.67
C GLU A 70 -6.91 -0.14 -20.61
N VAL A 71 -6.32 0.02 -19.42
CA VAL A 71 -4.99 0.62 -19.27
C VAL A 71 -3.97 -0.17 -20.09
N ALA A 72 -3.98 -1.50 -19.97
CA ALA A 72 -3.07 -2.37 -20.72
C ALA A 72 -3.23 -2.21 -22.25
N ARG A 73 -4.47 -2.09 -22.75
CA ARG A 73 -4.76 -1.88 -24.18
C ARG A 73 -4.19 -0.57 -24.72
N VAL A 74 -4.31 0.51 -23.92
CA VAL A 74 -3.76 1.83 -24.32
C VAL A 74 -2.24 1.80 -24.28
N LEU A 75 -1.62 1.26 -23.22
CA LEU A 75 -0.18 1.17 -23.11
C LEU A 75 0.42 0.27 -24.21
N ALA A 76 -0.20 -0.87 -24.51
CA ALA A 76 0.21 -1.74 -25.61
C ALA A 76 0.13 -1.04 -26.97
N ALA A 77 -0.92 -0.24 -27.24
CA ALA A 77 -1.05 0.56 -28.45
C ALA A 77 0.04 1.65 -28.59
N ASN A 78 0.70 2.02 -27.48
CA ASN A 78 1.84 2.94 -27.43
C ASN A 78 3.19 2.21 -27.34
N GLY A 79 3.23 0.90 -27.63
CA GLY A 79 4.44 0.10 -27.74
C GLY A 79 5.06 -0.34 -26.42
N PHE A 80 4.29 -0.31 -25.32
CA PHE A 80 4.74 -0.89 -24.04
C PHE A 80 4.41 -2.38 -23.95
N ILE A 81 5.30 -3.13 -23.34
CA ILE A 81 5.05 -4.49 -22.84
C ILE A 81 4.41 -4.33 -21.45
N THR A 82 3.20 -4.85 -21.28
CA THR A 82 2.47 -4.73 -20.03
C THR A 82 2.35 -6.09 -19.34
N TYR A 83 2.79 -6.16 -18.09
CA TYR A 83 2.54 -7.30 -17.21
C TYR A 83 1.26 -7.00 -16.40
N LEU A 84 0.16 -7.59 -16.83
CA LEU A 84 -1.14 -7.40 -16.21
C LEU A 84 -1.43 -8.52 -15.20
N ALA A 85 -1.66 -8.15 -13.95
CA ALA A 85 -2.00 -9.12 -12.89
C ALA A 85 -3.19 -9.99 -13.31
N GLN A 86 -3.11 -11.29 -13.03
CA GLN A 86 -4.16 -12.25 -13.41
C GLN A 86 -5.36 -12.22 -12.45
N SER A 87 -5.18 -11.71 -11.23
CA SER A 87 -6.20 -11.50 -10.21
C SER A 87 -5.94 -10.20 -9.46
N ASP A 88 -6.89 -9.78 -8.63
CA ASP A 88 -6.66 -8.71 -7.67
C ASP A 88 -5.42 -9.01 -6.81
N ALA A 89 -4.67 -7.99 -6.47
CA ALA A 89 -3.45 -8.12 -5.70
C ALA A 89 -3.22 -6.87 -4.82
N PRO A 90 -2.53 -7.03 -3.67
CA PRO A 90 -2.09 -5.91 -2.85
C PRO A 90 -1.27 -4.88 -3.64
N THR A 91 -1.49 -3.60 -3.38
CA THR A 91 -0.65 -2.52 -3.93
C THR A 91 0.84 -2.78 -3.72
N PRO A 92 1.34 -3.18 -2.52
CA PRO A 92 2.75 -3.50 -2.34
C PRO A 92 3.24 -4.67 -3.18
N ALA A 93 2.41 -5.67 -3.49
CA ALA A 93 2.80 -6.76 -4.38
C ALA A 93 3.02 -6.26 -5.83
N ILE A 94 2.22 -5.31 -6.30
CA ILE A 94 2.41 -4.67 -7.61
C ILE A 94 3.65 -3.76 -7.59
N SER A 95 3.85 -2.96 -6.54
CA SER A 95 5.05 -2.16 -6.34
C SER A 95 6.32 -3.02 -6.31
N PHE A 96 6.28 -4.17 -5.63
CA PHE A 96 7.38 -5.13 -5.65
C PHE A 96 7.61 -5.72 -7.05
N ALA A 97 6.53 -6.05 -7.79
CA ALA A 97 6.64 -6.59 -9.14
C ALA A 97 7.31 -5.61 -10.11
N VAL A 98 7.12 -4.29 -9.96
CA VAL A 98 7.85 -3.27 -10.74
C VAL A 98 9.36 -3.44 -10.58
N ARG A 99 9.84 -3.63 -9.35
CA ARG A 99 11.26 -3.88 -9.07
C ARG A 99 11.72 -5.24 -9.56
N HIS A 100 10.94 -6.28 -9.31
CA HIS A 100 11.27 -7.66 -9.63
C HIS A 100 11.38 -7.90 -11.15
N LEU A 101 10.54 -7.25 -11.94
CA LEU A 101 10.52 -7.34 -13.40
C LEU A 101 11.37 -6.27 -14.09
N ASN A 102 12.11 -5.46 -13.33
CA ASN A 102 12.86 -4.31 -13.82
C ASN A 102 12.00 -3.39 -14.72
N ALA A 103 10.74 -3.21 -14.37
CA ALA A 103 9.81 -2.40 -15.13
C ALA A 103 10.08 -0.90 -14.98
N PHE A 104 9.77 -0.11 -16.01
CA PHE A 104 9.93 1.34 -16.01
C PHE A 104 8.97 2.04 -15.05
N GLY A 105 7.86 1.41 -14.75
CA GLY A 105 6.88 1.85 -13.79
C GLY A 105 5.70 0.89 -13.69
N GLY A 106 4.67 1.32 -12.99
CA GLY A 106 3.45 0.54 -12.84
C GLY A 106 2.20 1.39 -12.69
N VAL A 107 1.08 0.75 -12.88
CA VAL A 107 -0.26 1.32 -12.70
C VAL A 107 -1.05 0.39 -11.79
N MET A 108 -1.60 0.93 -10.70
CA MET A 108 -2.52 0.22 -9.83
C MET A 108 -3.91 0.83 -9.91
N ILE A 109 -4.90 0.02 -10.28
CA ILE A 109 -6.31 0.44 -10.31
C ILE A 109 -6.91 0.20 -8.93
N THR A 110 -7.06 1.27 -8.17
CA THR A 110 -7.55 1.25 -6.79
C THR A 110 -7.95 2.64 -6.32
N ALA A 111 -8.82 2.72 -5.35
CA ALA A 111 -9.06 3.92 -4.56
C ALA A 111 -8.74 3.68 -3.05
N SER A 112 -7.89 2.68 -2.75
CA SER A 112 -7.41 2.35 -1.40
C SER A 112 -8.57 2.20 -0.39
N HIS A 113 -8.61 3.01 0.65
CA HIS A 113 -9.62 2.99 1.71
C HIS A 113 -10.90 3.79 1.41
N ASN A 114 -11.01 4.43 0.24
CA ASN A 114 -12.22 5.19 -0.10
C ASN A 114 -13.46 4.31 -0.17
N ALA A 115 -14.63 4.93 0.01
CA ALA A 115 -15.92 4.26 -0.11
C ALA A 115 -16.03 3.43 -1.41
N PRO A 116 -16.87 2.37 -1.44
CA PRO A 116 -16.99 1.43 -2.58
C PRO A 116 -17.29 2.10 -3.92
N ARG A 117 -17.99 3.24 -3.90
CA ARG A 117 -18.36 3.99 -5.11
C ARG A 117 -17.18 4.65 -5.86
N TYR A 118 -15.99 4.69 -5.25
CA TYR A 118 -14.80 5.27 -5.87
C TYR A 118 -13.94 4.18 -6.53
N ASN A 119 -13.25 4.57 -7.60
CA ASN A 119 -12.08 3.86 -8.12
C ASN A 119 -10.99 4.89 -8.45
N GLY A 120 -9.81 4.43 -8.87
CA GLY A 120 -8.70 5.33 -9.11
C GLY A 120 -7.54 4.69 -9.86
N VAL A 121 -6.53 5.50 -10.11
CA VAL A 121 -5.26 5.15 -10.74
C VAL A 121 -4.15 5.65 -9.85
N LYS A 122 -3.36 4.73 -9.29
CA LYS A 122 -2.07 5.04 -8.64
C LYS A 122 -0.94 4.75 -9.62
N LEU A 123 0.06 5.64 -9.67
CA LEU A 123 1.26 5.45 -10.48
C LEU A 123 2.40 4.94 -9.61
N LYS A 124 3.14 3.97 -10.14
CA LYS A 124 4.35 3.43 -9.51
C LYS A 124 5.58 3.79 -10.34
N ALA A 125 6.60 4.28 -9.67
CA ALA A 125 7.89 4.56 -10.29
C ALA A 125 8.77 3.31 -10.34
N SER A 126 9.82 3.34 -11.13
CA SER A 126 10.74 2.22 -11.36
C SER A 126 11.43 1.70 -10.09
N TYR A 127 11.50 2.51 -9.04
CA TYR A 127 12.02 2.09 -7.73
C TYR A 127 11.05 1.24 -6.91
N GLY A 128 9.82 0.98 -7.39
CA GLY A 128 8.82 0.15 -6.69
C GLY A 128 8.09 0.87 -5.55
N GLY A 129 7.88 2.17 -5.68
CA GLY A 129 7.08 2.98 -4.76
C GLY A 129 6.14 3.91 -5.54
N SER A 130 5.36 4.71 -4.82
CA SER A 130 4.45 5.68 -5.43
C SER A 130 5.22 6.71 -6.25
N ALA A 131 4.73 7.04 -7.46
CA ALA A 131 5.33 8.08 -8.31
C ALA A 131 5.42 9.42 -7.57
N LEU A 132 6.50 10.16 -7.81
CA LEU A 132 6.71 11.47 -7.20
C LEU A 132 5.69 12.49 -7.71
N PRO A 133 5.40 13.56 -6.94
CA PRO A 133 4.46 14.62 -7.35
C PRO A 133 4.76 15.20 -8.73
N ASP A 134 6.05 15.33 -9.10
CA ASP A 134 6.44 15.85 -10.40
C ASP A 134 6.13 14.88 -11.55
N GLN A 135 6.23 13.58 -11.31
CA GLN A 135 5.79 12.57 -12.28
C GLN A 135 4.26 12.63 -12.49
N CYS A 136 3.49 12.73 -11.41
CA CYS A 136 2.04 12.91 -11.49
C CYS A 136 1.65 14.20 -12.24
N ARG A 137 2.36 15.30 -11.97
CA ARG A 137 2.14 16.58 -12.66
C ARG A 137 2.45 16.48 -14.16
N ARG A 138 3.46 15.73 -14.57
CA ARG A 138 3.74 15.46 -15.99
C ARG A 138 2.60 14.75 -16.68
N VAL A 139 1.97 13.77 -16.03
CA VAL A 139 0.78 13.12 -16.58
C VAL A 139 -0.35 14.13 -16.77
N GLU A 140 -0.60 15.03 -15.81
CA GLU A 140 -1.60 16.09 -15.95
C GLU A 140 -1.29 17.04 -17.13
N ILE A 141 -0.02 17.40 -17.33
CA ILE A 141 0.40 18.25 -18.46
C ILE A 141 0.07 17.56 -19.79
N TYR A 142 0.44 16.28 -19.95
CA TYR A 142 0.12 15.52 -21.16
C TYR A 142 -1.38 15.31 -21.35
N LEU A 143 -2.13 15.11 -20.27
CA LEU A 143 -3.58 15.00 -20.33
C LEU A 143 -4.22 16.29 -20.89
N ASN A 144 -3.84 17.44 -20.35
CA ASN A 144 -4.34 18.74 -20.80
C ASN A 144 -3.93 19.03 -22.24
N ASP A 145 -2.68 18.75 -22.62
CA ASP A 145 -2.20 18.93 -24.00
C ASP A 145 -2.97 18.03 -25.01
N ASN A 146 -3.26 16.80 -24.64
CA ASN A 146 -4.06 15.88 -25.44
C ASN A 146 -5.52 16.37 -25.59
N GLU A 147 -6.11 16.90 -24.51
CA GLU A 147 -7.46 17.51 -24.56
C GLU A 147 -7.47 18.75 -25.46
N GLU A 148 -6.53 19.67 -25.31
CA GLU A 148 -6.43 20.89 -26.13
C GLU A 148 -6.25 20.59 -27.60
N ARG A 149 -5.49 19.56 -27.94
CA ARG A 149 -5.26 19.11 -29.34
C ARG A 149 -6.35 18.18 -29.87
N ALA A 150 -7.38 17.89 -29.07
CA ALA A 150 -8.39 16.88 -29.39
C ALA A 150 -7.79 15.51 -29.80
N ARG A 151 -6.65 15.15 -29.21
CA ARG A 151 -5.97 13.87 -29.45
C ARG A 151 -6.60 12.79 -28.56
N GLY A 152 -7.28 11.84 -29.22
CA GLY A 152 -7.84 10.67 -28.56
C GLY A 152 -6.75 9.65 -28.15
N PRO A 153 -7.11 8.66 -27.32
CA PRO A 153 -6.20 7.59 -26.93
C PRO A 153 -5.95 6.62 -28.09
N ASN A 154 -4.71 6.17 -28.24
CA ASN A 154 -4.39 4.99 -29.02
C ASN A 154 -4.98 3.77 -28.32
N LEU A 155 -5.61 2.87 -29.04
CA LEU A 155 -6.25 1.70 -28.47
C LEU A 155 -5.99 0.47 -29.34
N MET A 156 -5.47 -0.60 -28.75
CA MET A 156 -5.28 -1.88 -29.40
C MET A 156 -6.31 -2.89 -28.91
N ASP A 157 -6.72 -3.80 -29.77
CA ASP A 157 -7.54 -4.93 -29.35
C ASP A 157 -6.80 -5.79 -28.33
N PHE A 158 -7.50 -6.26 -27.29
CA PHE A 158 -6.86 -6.96 -26.18
C PHE A 158 -6.24 -8.30 -26.61
N ASP A 159 -6.95 -9.07 -27.45
CA ASP A 159 -6.44 -10.37 -27.90
C ASP A 159 -5.32 -10.23 -28.93
N GLN A 160 -5.40 -9.23 -29.79
CA GLN A 160 -4.29 -8.88 -30.69
C GLN A 160 -3.04 -8.47 -29.90
N ALA A 161 -3.18 -7.63 -28.87
CA ALA A 161 -2.07 -7.22 -28.01
C ALA A 161 -1.45 -8.42 -27.26
N ARG A 162 -2.28 -9.36 -26.78
CA ARG A 162 -1.80 -10.61 -26.18
C ARG A 162 -1.05 -11.49 -27.18
N GLN A 163 -1.59 -11.68 -28.38
CA GLN A 163 -0.94 -12.47 -29.44
C GLN A 163 0.40 -11.85 -29.86
N ALA A 164 0.49 -10.52 -29.86
CA ALA A 164 1.73 -9.80 -30.13
C ALA A 164 2.72 -9.79 -28.96
N GLY A 165 2.38 -10.38 -27.80
CA GLY A 165 3.23 -10.40 -26.61
C GLY A 165 3.30 -9.07 -25.84
N LEU A 166 2.48 -8.07 -26.23
CA LEU A 166 2.46 -6.75 -25.58
C LEU A 166 1.63 -6.74 -24.30
N ILE A 167 0.70 -7.68 -24.11
CA ILE A 167 0.00 -7.90 -22.84
C ILE A 167 0.29 -9.31 -22.36
N GLN A 168 0.93 -9.43 -21.21
CA GLN A 168 1.27 -10.69 -20.57
C GLN A 168 0.57 -10.78 -19.20
N ARG A 169 -0.11 -11.91 -18.95
CA ARG A 169 -0.70 -12.16 -17.62
C ARG A 169 0.34 -12.77 -16.69
N PHE A 170 0.39 -12.30 -15.46
CA PHE A 170 1.33 -12.82 -14.46
C PHE A 170 0.71 -12.89 -13.06
N ASN A 171 1.32 -13.67 -12.19
CA ASN A 171 0.96 -13.74 -10.77
C ASN A 171 1.98 -12.97 -9.92
N PRO A 172 1.64 -11.78 -9.38
CA PRO A 172 2.55 -10.99 -8.55
C PRO A 172 2.82 -11.62 -7.18
N MET A 173 1.92 -12.49 -6.69
CA MET A 173 1.98 -12.99 -5.32
C MET A 173 3.14 -13.96 -5.07
N VAL A 174 3.54 -14.75 -6.06
CA VAL A 174 4.63 -15.73 -5.88
C VAL A 174 5.96 -15.05 -5.55
N PRO A 175 6.50 -14.17 -6.42
CA PRO A 175 7.76 -13.49 -6.11
C PRO A 175 7.66 -12.55 -4.90
N TYR A 176 6.50 -11.98 -4.65
CA TYR A 176 6.24 -11.17 -3.45
C TYR A 176 6.33 -12.00 -2.17
N PHE A 177 5.71 -13.18 -2.11
CA PHE A 177 5.82 -14.09 -0.98
C PHE A 177 7.27 -14.56 -0.75
N ASP A 178 8.00 -14.86 -1.84
CA ASP A 178 9.41 -15.25 -1.73
C ASP A 178 10.29 -14.12 -1.16
N HIS A 179 9.95 -12.87 -1.49
CA HIS A 179 10.60 -11.71 -0.89
C HIS A 179 10.24 -11.56 0.60
N LEU A 180 8.97 -11.67 0.96
CA LEU A 180 8.54 -11.57 2.36
C LEU A 180 9.14 -12.67 3.24
N ARG A 181 9.29 -13.90 2.71
CA ARG A 181 9.96 -14.99 3.43
C ARG A 181 11.43 -14.73 3.73
N LYS A 182 12.10 -13.88 2.95
CA LYS A 182 13.49 -13.47 3.21
C LYS A 182 13.57 -12.32 4.21
N LEU A 183 12.53 -11.51 4.30
CA LEU A 183 12.49 -10.31 5.13
C LEU A 183 11.97 -10.60 6.55
N ILE A 184 11.02 -11.50 6.69
CA ILE A 184 10.37 -11.94 7.93
C ILE A 184 11.05 -13.22 8.43
N ASN A 185 11.26 -13.30 9.74
CA ASN A 185 11.84 -14.49 10.36
C ASN A 185 10.76 -15.57 10.56
N PHE A 186 10.56 -16.41 9.55
CA PHE A 186 9.58 -17.49 9.58
C PHE A 186 9.95 -18.61 10.55
N ASP A 187 11.22 -18.78 10.93
CA ASP A 187 11.60 -19.79 11.92
C ASP A 187 10.98 -19.51 13.29
N VAL A 188 10.84 -18.21 13.64
CA VAL A 188 10.16 -17.79 14.88
C VAL A 188 8.65 -17.99 14.81
N ILE A 189 8.07 -17.89 13.62
CA ILE A 189 6.62 -18.05 13.39
C ILE A 189 6.26 -19.54 13.25
N ALA A 190 7.17 -20.37 12.72
CA ALA A 190 6.90 -21.74 12.32
C ALA A 190 6.31 -22.61 13.45
N ASP A 191 6.82 -22.47 14.66
CA ASP A 191 6.38 -23.24 15.83
C ASP A 191 5.40 -22.46 16.74
N SER A 192 4.94 -21.28 16.29
CA SER A 192 4.07 -20.45 17.10
C SER A 192 2.62 -20.98 17.10
N PRO A 193 2.04 -21.30 18.28
CA PRO A 193 0.68 -21.79 18.36
C PRO A 193 -0.38 -20.68 18.31
N LEU A 194 -0.05 -19.51 17.77
CA LEU A 194 -0.95 -18.36 17.77
C LEU A 194 -2.15 -18.59 16.85
N ARG A 195 -3.33 -18.26 17.37
CA ARG A 195 -4.56 -18.18 16.59
C ARG A 195 -4.72 -16.75 16.10
N VAL A 196 -4.66 -16.57 14.79
CA VAL A 196 -4.66 -15.27 14.12
C VAL A 196 -5.97 -15.07 13.36
N VAL A 197 -6.69 -14.00 13.63
CA VAL A 197 -7.84 -13.59 12.83
C VAL A 197 -7.38 -12.49 11.88
N VAL A 198 -7.49 -12.75 10.58
CA VAL A 198 -7.17 -11.76 9.53
C VAL A 198 -8.46 -11.19 8.99
N ASP A 199 -8.58 -9.88 9.03
CA ASP A 199 -9.69 -9.13 8.46
C ASP A 199 -9.21 -8.40 7.21
N SER A 200 -9.48 -8.98 6.07
CA SER A 200 -9.08 -8.40 4.78
C SER A 200 -10.02 -7.29 4.30
N MET A 201 -11.08 -6.98 5.07
CA MET A 201 -12.06 -5.94 4.76
C MET A 201 -12.58 -6.00 3.31
N TYR A 202 -12.71 -7.22 2.75
CA TYR A 202 -13.03 -7.52 1.34
C TYR A 202 -12.00 -6.94 0.32
N GLY A 203 -10.84 -6.47 0.80
CA GLY A 203 -9.78 -5.88 -0.01
C GLY A 203 -8.88 -6.89 -0.70
N SER A 204 -7.92 -6.41 -1.46
CA SER A 204 -6.96 -7.23 -2.23
C SER A 204 -5.86 -7.89 -1.37
N GLY A 205 -5.83 -7.60 -0.04
CA GLY A 205 -5.06 -8.36 0.94
C GLY A 205 -5.60 -9.75 1.25
N ARG A 206 -6.82 -10.06 0.75
CA ARG A 206 -7.49 -11.34 0.96
C ARG A 206 -6.62 -12.53 0.55
N GLY A 207 -6.57 -13.52 1.40
CA GLY A 207 -5.77 -14.73 1.18
C GLY A 207 -4.25 -14.53 1.34
N ALA A 208 -3.72 -13.32 1.41
CA ALA A 208 -2.28 -13.08 1.41
C ALA A 208 -1.62 -13.57 2.69
N ILE A 209 -2.03 -13.08 3.86
CA ILE A 209 -1.48 -13.51 5.15
C ILE A 209 -1.76 -15.00 5.40
N LYS A 210 -2.98 -15.45 5.12
CA LYS A 210 -3.35 -16.86 5.26
C LYS A 210 -2.51 -17.76 4.35
N GLY A 211 -2.29 -17.35 3.10
CA GLY A 211 -1.53 -18.13 2.12
C GLY A 211 -0.05 -18.25 2.45
N ILE A 212 0.59 -17.15 2.89
CA ILE A 212 2.01 -17.17 3.22
C ILE A 212 2.32 -17.91 4.53
N LEU A 213 1.35 -17.96 5.47
CA LEU A 213 1.47 -18.70 6.74
C LEU A 213 1.09 -20.18 6.62
N GLN A 214 0.68 -20.63 5.45
CA GLN A 214 0.33 -22.04 5.24
C GLN A 214 1.54 -22.93 5.53
N GLY A 215 1.35 -23.92 6.40
CA GLY A 215 2.42 -24.84 6.82
C GLY A 215 3.21 -24.40 8.07
N THR A 216 2.89 -23.25 8.67
CA THR A 216 3.38 -22.86 10.00
C THR A 216 2.48 -23.40 11.11
N GLY A 217 2.89 -23.27 12.39
CA GLY A 217 2.08 -23.63 13.55
C GLY A 217 0.91 -22.67 13.83
N CYS A 218 0.85 -21.53 13.15
CA CYS A 218 -0.22 -20.56 13.34
C CYS A 218 -1.55 -21.05 12.75
N GLU A 219 -2.61 -20.97 13.55
CA GLU A 219 -3.98 -21.17 13.06
C GLU A 219 -4.54 -19.85 12.52
N VAL A 220 -4.77 -19.75 11.22
CA VAL A 220 -5.22 -18.51 10.57
C VAL A 220 -6.67 -18.64 10.12
N GLN A 221 -7.53 -17.81 10.71
CA GLN A 221 -8.91 -17.61 10.29
C GLN A 221 -9.06 -16.27 9.59
N GLU A 222 -9.65 -16.27 8.40
CA GLU A 222 -9.87 -15.03 7.65
C GLU A 222 -11.36 -14.68 7.64
N ILE A 223 -11.67 -13.44 7.98
CA ILE A 223 -13.00 -12.84 7.89
C ILE A 223 -13.01 -11.77 6.81
N ARG A 224 -14.15 -11.53 6.18
CA ARG A 224 -14.30 -10.58 5.07
C ARG A 224 -13.25 -10.77 3.97
N GLY A 225 -12.87 -12.03 3.69
CA GLY A 225 -11.89 -12.44 2.68
C GLY A 225 -12.51 -12.85 1.33
N GLU A 226 -13.84 -12.87 1.21
CA GLU A 226 -14.52 -13.15 -0.06
C GLU A 226 -14.54 -11.94 -1.00
N MET A 227 -14.70 -12.19 -2.31
CA MET A 227 -14.82 -11.13 -3.30
C MET A 227 -16.13 -10.36 -3.09
N ASN A 228 -16.01 -9.11 -2.68
CA ASN A 228 -17.15 -8.21 -2.51
C ASN A 228 -16.77 -6.76 -2.90
N PRO A 229 -17.01 -6.34 -4.14
CA PRO A 229 -16.67 -5.00 -4.62
C PRO A 229 -17.38 -3.85 -3.88
N GLY A 230 -18.45 -4.18 -3.14
CA GLY A 230 -19.17 -3.26 -2.26
C GLY A 230 -18.60 -3.15 -0.85
N PHE A 231 -17.53 -3.89 -0.51
CA PHE A 231 -16.89 -3.90 0.83
C PHE A 231 -17.88 -4.07 2.00
N GLY A 232 -19.01 -4.79 1.78
CA GLY A 232 -20.06 -4.90 2.78
C GLY A 232 -20.73 -3.57 3.14
N GLY A 233 -20.59 -2.53 2.30
CA GLY A 233 -21.14 -1.19 2.53
C GLY A 233 -20.31 -0.32 3.47
N VAL A 234 -19.11 -0.77 3.92
CA VAL A 234 -18.22 -0.01 4.78
C VAL A 234 -17.02 0.54 4.02
N HIS A 235 -16.33 1.51 4.62
CA HIS A 235 -15.02 1.92 4.12
C HIS A 235 -14.00 0.86 4.48
N PRO A 236 -13.21 0.35 3.52
CA PRO A 236 -12.17 -0.63 3.81
C PRO A 236 -10.93 0.04 4.40
N GLU A 237 -11.05 0.61 5.60
CA GLU A 237 -9.99 1.29 6.33
C GLU A 237 -9.81 0.63 7.69
N PRO A 238 -8.59 0.16 8.06
CA PRO A 238 -8.34 -0.64 9.25
C PRO A 238 -8.21 0.23 10.50
N ILE A 239 -9.25 0.99 10.81
CA ILE A 239 -9.39 1.81 12.02
C ILE A 239 -10.48 1.24 12.95
N ALA A 240 -10.40 1.56 14.24
CA ALA A 240 -11.32 1.00 15.25
C ALA A 240 -12.79 1.09 14.84
N HIS A 241 -13.20 2.18 14.19
CA HIS A 241 -14.59 2.41 13.77
C HIS A 241 -15.13 1.35 12.80
N TYR A 242 -14.27 0.77 11.92
CA TYR A 242 -14.68 -0.21 10.90
C TYR A 242 -14.29 -1.64 11.24
N LEU A 243 -13.60 -1.87 12.38
CA LEU A 243 -13.10 -3.18 12.79
C LEU A 243 -14.01 -3.89 13.83
N GLY A 244 -15.29 -3.53 13.90
CA GLY A 244 -16.25 -4.17 14.80
C GLY A 244 -16.38 -5.68 14.60
N ALA A 245 -16.29 -6.17 13.34
CA ALA A 245 -16.29 -7.59 13.03
C ALA A 245 -15.06 -8.31 13.60
N LEU A 246 -13.87 -7.72 13.46
CA LEU A 246 -12.62 -8.24 14.02
C LEU A 246 -12.66 -8.24 15.55
N ALA A 247 -13.14 -7.14 16.18
CA ALA A 247 -13.30 -7.05 17.62
C ALA A 247 -14.24 -8.14 18.16
N SER A 248 -15.36 -8.37 17.48
CA SER A 248 -16.30 -9.43 17.83
C SER A 248 -15.68 -10.82 17.72
N ALA A 249 -14.96 -11.10 16.62
CA ALA A 249 -14.28 -12.38 16.42
C ALA A 249 -13.27 -12.67 17.54
N ILE A 250 -12.42 -11.70 17.89
CA ILE A 250 -11.47 -11.85 19.00
C ILE A 250 -12.19 -12.02 20.34
N SER A 251 -13.19 -11.17 20.63
CA SER A 251 -13.94 -11.25 21.92
C SER A 251 -14.66 -12.57 22.13
N THR A 252 -15.04 -13.27 21.06
CA THR A 252 -15.65 -14.60 21.13
C THR A 252 -14.64 -15.73 21.21
N GLY A 253 -13.34 -15.42 21.32
CA GLY A 253 -12.26 -16.40 21.48
C GLY A 253 -11.78 -17.04 20.18
N MET A 254 -12.09 -16.44 19.01
CA MET A 254 -11.67 -16.96 17.72
C MET A 254 -10.16 -16.86 17.51
N GLY A 255 -9.48 -15.89 18.14
CA GLY A 255 -8.04 -15.70 18.00
C GLY A 255 -7.40 -14.93 19.14
N ASP A 256 -6.08 -15.00 19.19
CA ASP A 256 -5.22 -14.34 20.17
C ASP A 256 -4.66 -13.01 19.63
N LEU A 257 -4.71 -12.86 18.31
CA LEU A 257 -4.21 -11.70 17.56
C LEU A 257 -5.13 -11.42 16.38
N GLY A 258 -5.56 -10.17 16.21
CA GLY A 258 -6.28 -9.68 15.04
C GLY A 258 -5.38 -8.81 14.16
N LEU A 259 -5.41 -9.03 12.84
CA LEU A 259 -4.73 -8.23 11.83
C LEU A 259 -5.74 -7.74 10.80
N ALA A 260 -5.66 -6.49 10.40
CA ALA A 260 -6.56 -5.95 9.36
C ALA A 260 -5.79 -5.13 8.34
N THR A 261 -6.14 -5.30 7.05
CA THR A 261 -5.60 -4.49 5.95
C THR A 261 -6.70 -3.66 5.29
N ASP A 262 -6.33 -2.56 4.64
CA ASP A 262 -7.28 -1.74 3.88
C ASP A 262 -7.62 -2.33 2.49
N GLY A 263 -8.36 -1.58 1.68
CA GLY A 263 -8.87 -2.06 0.40
C GLY A 263 -7.82 -2.51 -0.61
N ASP A 264 -6.63 -1.94 -0.59
CA ASP A 264 -5.49 -2.33 -1.44
C ASP A 264 -4.27 -2.79 -0.64
N ALA A 265 -4.48 -3.04 0.66
CA ALA A 265 -3.56 -3.69 1.59
C ALA A 265 -2.19 -3.00 1.75
N ASP A 266 -2.13 -1.67 1.55
CA ASP A 266 -0.93 -0.88 1.83
C ASP A 266 -0.88 -0.36 3.28
N ARG A 267 -1.95 -0.61 4.09
CA ARG A 267 -2.09 -0.20 5.49
C ARG A 267 -2.39 -1.37 6.41
N ILE A 268 -2.00 -1.21 7.69
CA ILE A 268 -2.21 -2.19 8.75
C ILE A 268 -2.93 -1.57 9.95
N GLY A 269 -3.84 -2.32 10.54
CA GLY A 269 -4.37 -2.17 11.87
C GLY A 269 -4.35 -3.50 12.60
N ALA A 270 -4.30 -3.50 13.92
CA ALA A 270 -4.29 -4.74 14.68
C ALA A 270 -5.24 -4.71 15.88
N MET A 271 -5.47 -5.88 16.46
CA MET A 271 -6.29 -6.06 17.67
C MET A 271 -5.60 -7.04 18.60
N ASP A 272 -5.50 -6.71 19.88
CA ASP A 272 -4.97 -7.61 20.89
C ASP A 272 -5.99 -8.72 21.24
N GLY A 273 -5.55 -9.76 21.94
CA GLY A 273 -6.40 -10.89 22.36
C GLY A 273 -7.56 -10.53 23.31
N ARG A 274 -7.66 -9.28 23.73
CA ARG A 274 -8.76 -8.73 24.54
C ARG A 274 -9.77 -7.93 23.70
N GLY A 275 -9.52 -7.80 22.38
CA GLY A 275 -10.36 -7.01 21.49
C GLY A 275 -10.05 -5.50 21.51
N ASN A 276 -8.93 -5.07 22.07
CA ASN A 276 -8.52 -3.68 22.01
C ASN A 276 -7.80 -3.38 20.72
N PHE A 277 -8.14 -2.26 20.09
CA PHE A 277 -7.48 -1.79 18.88
C PHE A 277 -6.04 -1.34 19.16
N VAL A 278 -5.12 -1.90 18.43
CA VAL A 278 -3.70 -1.50 18.42
C VAL A 278 -3.47 -0.69 17.15
N ASP A 279 -3.38 0.61 17.34
CA ASP A 279 -3.24 1.58 16.24
C ASP A 279 -1.86 1.51 15.57
N PRO A 280 -1.73 2.03 14.33
CA PRO A 280 -0.47 2.01 13.58
C PRO A 280 0.72 2.66 14.31
N HIS A 281 0.47 3.62 15.18
CA HIS A 281 1.52 4.24 15.98
C HIS A 281 2.22 3.24 16.90
N LYS A 282 1.42 2.40 17.58
CA LYS A 282 1.93 1.33 18.45
C LYS A 282 2.59 0.24 17.63
N ILE A 283 2.01 -0.13 16.48
CA ILE A 283 2.59 -1.11 15.57
C ILE A 283 3.98 -0.65 15.10
N MET A 284 4.11 0.60 14.64
CA MET A 284 5.40 1.16 14.22
C MET A 284 6.41 1.22 15.37
N ALA A 285 5.98 1.62 16.58
CA ALA A 285 6.86 1.71 17.75
C ALA A 285 7.35 0.32 18.21
N LEU A 286 6.47 -0.69 18.24
CA LEU A 286 6.84 -2.08 18.54
C LEU A 286 7.82 -2.63 17.49
N SER A 287 7.56 -2.33 16.21
CA SER A 287 8.45 -2.73 15.11
C SER A 287 9.82 -2.07 15.22
N LEU A 288 9.90 -0.76 15.46
CA LEU A 288 11.15 -0.06 15.68
C LEU A 288 11.96 -0.68 16.82
N ARG A 289 11.31 -0.90 17.98
CA ARG A 289 11.94 -1.54 19.13
C ARG A 289 12.48 -2.92 18.79
N TYR A 290 11.69 -3.75 18.15
CA TYR A 290 12.06 -5.11 17.77
C TYR A 290 13.23 -5.16 16.77
N LEU A 291 13.18 -4.34 15.72
CA LEU A 291 14.22 -4.26 14.71
C LEU A 291 15.57 -3.85 15.35
N VAL A 292 15.55 -2.94 16.33
CA VAL A 292 16.76 -2.48 17.02
C VAL A 292 17.26 -3.50 18.05
N GLU A 293 16.37 -3.94 18.95
CA GLU A 293 16.78 -4.74 20.11
C GLU A 293 16.99 -6.22 19.79
N LYS A 294 16.19 -6.78 18.89
CA LYS A 294 16.23 -8.22 18.55
C LYS A 294 17.00 -8.51 17.27
N ARG A 295 16.79 -7.70 16.22
CA ARG A 295 17.50 -7.87 14.94
C ARG A 295 18.84 -7.11 14.87
N GLY A 296 19.12 -6.21 15.82
CA GLY A 296 20.36 -5.40 15.84
C GLY A 296 20.45 -4.39 14.69
N TRP A 297 19.34 -4.12 14.02
CA TRP A 297 19.34 -3.22 12.87
C TRP A 297 19.46 -1.77 13.31
N ARG A 298 20.07 -0.94 12.44
CA ARG A 298 20.28 0.49 12.64
C ARG A 298 19.98 1.23 11.35
N GLY A 299 19.61 2.50 11.49
CA GLY A 299 19.34 3.45 10.41
C GLY A 299 18.40 4.55 10.87
N PRO A 300 18.23 5.60 10.06
CA PRO A 300 17.27 6.67 10.31
C PRO A 300 15.84 6.12 10.42
N VAL A 301 15.02 6.88 11.15
CA VAL A 301 13.57 6.65 11.26
C VAL A 301 12.87 7.81 10.58
N VAL A 302 11.86 7.53 9.75
CA VAL A 302 11.08 8.55 9.05
C VAL A 302 9.62 8.46 9.47
N ARG A 303 9.04 9.59 9.85
CA ARG A 303 7.63 9.66 10.20
C ARG A 303 6.98 10.93 9.66
N THR A 304 5.68 10.88 9.43
CA THR A 304 4.93 12.08 9.08
C THR A 304 4.63 12.94 10.31
N VAL A 305 4.31 14.20 10.09
CA VAL A 305 3.97 15.19 11.15
C VAL A 305 2.80 14.71 12.03
N SER A 306 1.88 13.92 11.49
CA SER A 306 0.74 13.34 12.21
C SER A 306 1.06 12.08 13.01
N THR A 307 2.27 11.51 12.84
CA THR A 307 2.69 10.29 13.53
C THR A 307 3.17 10.60 14.96
N THR A 308 3.03 9.61 15.84
CA THR A 308 3.28 9.74 17.29
C THR A 308 4.71 10.10 17.67
N ARG A 309 4.88 10.89 18.72
CA ARG A 309 6.17 11.18 19.37
C ARG A 309 6.77 9.99 20.14
N MET A 310 6.08 8.87 20.28
CA MET A 310 6.70 7.64 20.81
C MET A 310 7.89 7.21 19.95
N ILE A 311 7.82 7.42 18.65
CA ILE A 311 8.88 7.13 17.70
C ILE A 311 10.12 7.96 17.99
N ASP A 312 9.96 9.27 18.23
CA ASP A 312 11.07 10.17 18.59
C ASP A 312 11.76 9.72 19.88
N ARG A 313 10.97 9.40 20.92
CA ARG A 313 11.50 8.94 22.21
C ARG A 313 12.26 7.61 22.12
N LEU A 314 11.77 6.68 21.29
CA LEU A 314 12.49 5.42 21.05
C LEU A 314 13.77 5.65 20.24
N ALA A 315 13.70 6.44 19.19
CA ALA A 315 14.87 6.74 18.36
C ALA A 315 15.96 7.45 19.16
N GLU A 316 15.60 8.43 20.00
CA GLU A 316 16.53 9.09 20.94
C GLU A 316 17.21 8.08 21.87
N ARG A 317 16.44 7.16 22.49
CA ARG A 317 16.97 6.08 23.35
C ARG A 317 18.00 5.20 22.62
N TYR A 318 17.79 4.95 21.32
CA TYR A 318 18.67 4.11 20.50
C TYR A 318 19.76 4.89 19.76
N GLY A 319 19.81 6.22 19.91
CA GLY A 319 20.75 7.08 19.19
C GLY A 319 20.53 7.09 17.68
N LEU A 320 19.27 7.01 17.22
CA LEU A 320 18.90 6.99 15.82
C LEU A 320 18.39 8.36 15.38
N PRO A 321 18.76 8.86 14.18
CA PRO A 321 18.19 10.09 13.63
C PRO A 321 16.71 9.89 13.25
N VAL A 322 15.91 10.94 13.44
CA VAL A 322 14.49 10.98 13.05
C VAL A 322 14.29 12.09 12.04
N TYR A 323 13.65 11.78 10.93
CA TYR A 323 13.21 12.74 9.94
C TYR A 323 11.69 12.86 9.99
N GLU A 324 11.20 14.10 10.13
CA GLU A 324 9.78 14.42 10.06
C GLU A 324 9.43 14.92 8.66
N THR A 325 8.38 14.38 8.05
CA THR A 325 7.90 14.75 6.71
C THR A 325 6.46 15.26 6.74
N PRO A 326 6.00 15.96 5.71
CA PRO A 326 4.58 16.15 5.45
C PRO A 326 3.87 14.80 5.33
N VAL A 327 2.53 14.81 5.41
CA VAL A 327 1.69 13.62 5.16
C VAL A 327 1.82 13.20 3.69
N GLY A 328 2.01 11.90 3.48
CA GLY A 328 2.16 11.27 2.17
C GLY A 328 3.37 10.33 2.12
N PHE A 329 3.11 9.05 1.83
CA PHE A 329 4.17 8.02 1.83
C PHE A 329 5.27 8.29 0.79
N ASN A 330 4.98 9.03 -0.28
CA ASN A 330 5.97 9.49 -1.26
C ASN A 330 7.13 10.29 -0.63
N HIS A 331 6.87 11.06 0.43
CA HIS A 331 7.92 11.77 1.17
C HIS A 331 8.79 10.81 1.98
N ILE A 332 8.19 9.77 2.58
CA ILE A 332 8.92 8.71 3.27
C ILE A 332 9.76 7.91 2.28
N ALA A 333 9.17 7.57 1.13
CA ALA A 333 9.84 6.82 0.07
C ALA A 333 11.12 7.54 -0.43
N ASP A 334 11.09 8.87 -0.56
CA ASP A 334 12.27 9.66 -0.94
C ASP A 334 13.43 9.48 0.05
N TYR A 335 13.17 9.51 1.35
CA TYR A 335 14.17 9.21 2.36
C TYR A 335 14.64 7.76 2.32
N MET A 336 13.71 6.79 2.14
CA MET A 336 14.06 5.38 2.06
C MET A 336 15.03 5.08 0.92
N MET A 337 14.90 5.78 -0.19
CA MET A 337 15.80 5.63 -1.35
C MET A 337 17.19 6.22 -1.11
N LYS A 338 17.31 7.27 -0.29
CA LYS A 338 18.54 8.05 -0.13
C LYS A 338 19.33 7.72 1.13
N GLU A 339 18.66 7.46 2.24
CA GLU A 339 19.26 7.51 3.59
C GLU A 339 19.37 6.13 4.28
N GLY A 340 19.02 5.04 3.61
CA GLY A 340 19.09 3.70 4.23
C GLY A 340 18.19 3.57 5.47
N VAL A 341 16.99 4.12 5.41
CA VAL A 341 16.00 4.19 6.48
C VAL A 341 15.72 2.83 7.09
N LEU A 342 15.71 2.76 8.44
CA LEU A 342 15.39 1.55 9.18
C LEU A 342 13.89 1.24 9.11
N ILE A 343 13.05 2.24 9.38
CA ILE A 343 11.60 2.15 9.33
C ILE A 343 11.01 3.51 8.98
N GLY A 344 10.03 3.53 8.09
CA GLY A 344 9.28 4.72 7.74
C GLY A 344 7.78 4.45 7.81
N GLY A 345 6.98 5.40 8.34
CA GLY A 345 5.56 5.16 8.47
C GLY A 345 4.70 6.39 8.75
N GLU A 346 3.41 6.20 8.49
CA GLU A 346 2.35 7.18 8.66
C GLU A 346 1.35 6.74 9.73
N GLU A 347 0.60 7.68 10.26
CA GLU A 347 -0.51 7.43 11.19
C GLU A 347 -1.63 6.61 10.55
N SER A 348 -1.73 6.64 9.24
CA SER A 348 -2.72 5.87 8.45
C SER A 348 -2.46 4.37 8.43
N GLY A 349 -1.26 3.91 8.82
CA GLY A 349 -0.87 2.50 8.83
C GLY A 349 -0.02 2.06 7.63
N GLY A 350 0.29 2.96 6.71
CA GLY A 350 1.30 2.74 5.68
C GLY A 350 2.68 2.76 6.33
N ILE A 351 3.34 1.61 6.43
CA ILE A 351 4.65 1.44 7.09
C ILE A 351 5.51 0.54 6.22
N SER A 352 6.80 0.87 6.11
CA SER A 352 7.80 0.05 5.45
C SER A 352 9.10 0.02 6.24
N ILE A 353 9.93 -1.00 6.02
CA ILE A 353 11.17 -1.23 6.74
C ILE A 353 12.35 -1.43 5.79
N LYS A 354 13.55 -1.33 6.34
CA LYS A 354 14.80 -1.61 5.64
C LYS A 354 14.76 -2.97 4.93
N GLY A 355 15.20 -3.00 3.68
CA GLY A 355 15.22 -4.22 2.86
C GLY A 355 13.93 -4.49 2.10
N HIS A 356 12.86 -3.73 2.34
CA HIS A 356 11.62 -3.75 1.58
C HIS A 356 11.59 -2.63 0.52
N ILE A 357 10.54 -2.64 -0.31
CA ILE A 357 10.25 -1.55 -1.25
C ILE A 357 9.84 -0.28 -0.48
N PRO A 358 10.06 0.93 -1.04
CA PRO A 358 9.64 2.19 -0.42
C PRO A 358 8.14 2.44 -0.64
N GLU A 359 7.33 1.56 -0.09
CA GLU A 359 5.86 1.55 -0.16
C GLU A 359 5.28 1.04 1.15
N GLY A 360 4.15 1.58 1.60
CA GLY A 360 3.40 1.01 2.72
C GLY A 360 2.95 -0.42 2.41
N ASP A 361 3.06 -1.32 3.40
CA ASP A 361 2.73 -2.73 3.21
C ASP A 361 2.05 -3.32 4.45
N GLY A 362 0.72 -3.45 4.36
CA GLY A 362 -0.09 -4.00 5.44
C GLY A 362 0.13 -5.50 5.65
N VAL A 363 0.44 -6.25 4.58
CA VAL A 363 0.71 -7.71 4.66
C VAL A 363 2.04 -7.94 5.36
N MET A 364 3.10 -7.26 4.93
CA MET A 364 4.43 -7.35 5.53
C MET A 364 4.41 -6.94 7.00
N MET A 365 3.73 -5.82 7.32
CA MET A 365 3.63 -5.34 8.70
C MET A 365 2.81 -6.27 9.59
N GLY A 366 1.77 -6.90 9.06
CA GLY A 366 1.02 -7.94 9.76
C GLY A 366 1.91 -9.14 10.11
N LEU A 367 2.73 -9.61 9.17
CA LEU A 367 3.70 -10.69 9.39
C LEU A 367 4.81 -10.28 10.38
N LEU A 368 5.32 -9.05 10.29
CA LEU A 368 6.31 -8.56 11.26
C LEU A 368 5.72 -8.47 12.67
N LEU A 369 4.48 -8.02 12.81
CA LEU A 369 3.81 -7.99 14.12
C LEU A 369 3.61 -9.40 14.67
N LEU A 370 3.25 -10.36 13.83
CA LEU A 370 3.15 -11.77 14.20
C LEU A 370 4.52 -12.32 14.66
N GLU A 371 5.60 -12.02 13.94
CA GLU A 371 6.96 -12.37 14.36
C GLU A 371 7.32 -11.78 15.73
N ILE A 372 6.96 -10.50 15.96
CA ILE A 372 7.22 -9.83 17.24
C ILE A 372 6.49 -10.53 18.38
N VAL A 373 5.20 -10.86 18.21
CA VAL A 373 4.42 -11.55 19.23
C VAL A 373 4.97 -12.95 19.49
N SER A 374 5.25 -13.71 18.42
CA SER A 374 5.83 -15.06 18.52
C SER A 374 7.19 -15.07 19.23
N ALA A 375 8.07 -14.13 18.88
CA ALA A 375 9.41 -13.99 19.49
C ALA A 375 9.36 -13.58 20.98
N SER A 376 8.29 -12.92 21.40
CA SER A 376 8.16 -12.48 22.81
C SER A 376 7.70 -13.58 23.75
N GLY A 377 7.03 -14.60 23.24
CA GLY A 377 6.32 -15.62 24.03
C GLY A 377 5.16 -15.07 24.88
N GLY A 378 4.80 -13.78 24.69
CA GLY A 378 3.72 -13.09 25.39
C GLY A 378 2.57 -12.69 24.46
N SER A 379 1.66 -11.86 24.94
CA SER A 379 0.55 -11.34 24.16
C SER A 379 0.88 -9.97 23.55
N LEU A 380 0.17 -9.60 22.48
CA LEU A 380 0.25 -8.25 21.91
C LEU A 380 -0.16 -7.19 22.97
N HIS A 381 -1.13 -7.50 23.83
CA HIS A 381 -1.53 -6.64 24.94
C HIS A 381 -0.35 -6.32 25.86
N ASP A 382 0.39 -7.34 26.32
CA ASP A 382 1.52 -7.17 27.24
C ASP A 382 2.65 -6.37 26.59
N LEU A 383 2.90 -6.59 25.30
CA LEU A 383 3.89 -5.84 24.53
C LEU A 383 3.54 -4.35 24.43
N VAL A 384 2.27 -4.01 24.22
CA VAL A 384 1.77 -2.62 24.19
C VAL A 384 1.89 -1.99 25.57
N GLU A 385 1.46 -2.68 26.63
CA GLU A 385 1.58 -2.19 28.02
C GLU A 385 3.06 -1.92 28.38
N GLN A 386 3.96 -2.84 28.03
CA GLN A 386 5.39 -2.65 28.27
C GLN A 386 5.95 -1.48 27.45
N LEU A 387 5.56 -1.34 26.19
CA LEU A 387 5.95 -0.19 25.36
C LEU A 387 5.55 1.12 26.01
N LEU A 388 4.30 1.26 26.46
CA LEU A 388 3.78 2.48 27.08
C LEU A 388 4.45 2.79 28.42
N LYS A 389 4.84 1.77 29.22
CA LYS A 389 5.64 1.95 30.43
C LYS A 389 7.05 2.47 30.11
N ASP A 390 7.67 1.96 29.04
CA ASP A 390 9.06 2.27 28.70
C ASP A 390 9.20 3.66 28.05
N VAL A 391 8.26 4.05 27.18
CA VAL A 391 8.34 5.31 26.43
C VAL A 391 7.41 6.42 26.95
N GLY A 392 6.61 6.11 27.96
CA GLY A 392 5.61 6.99 28.53
C GLY A 392 4.28 6.94 27.77
N PRO A 393 3.20 7.43 28.41
CA PRO A 393 1.85 7.34 27.86
C PRO A 393 1.71 8.10 26.53
N ALA A 394 0.93 7.52 25.63
CA ALA A 394 0.53 8.15 24.39
C ALA A 394 -0.93 7.82 24.10
N CYS A 395 -1.70 8.84 23.73
CA CYS A 395 -3.09 8.70 23.36
C CYS A 395 -3.28 9.21 21.94
N TYR A 396 -3.84 8.39 21.08
CA TYR A 396 -4.21 8.76 19.73
C TYR A 396 -5.71 9.07 19.66
N ARG A 397 -6.03 10.19 19.04
CA ARG A 397 -7.41 10.57 18.74
C ARG A 397 -7.50 11.13 17.33
N ARG A 398 -8.42 10.60 16.54
CA ARG A 398 -8.77 11.09 15.20
C ARG A 398 -10.21 11.58 15.20
N THR A 399 -10.46 12.70 14.54
CA THR A 399 -11.82 13.22 14.31
C THR A 399 -11.96 13.52 12.81
N ASP A 400 -12.86 12.79 12.15
CA ASP A 400 -13.15 12.98 10.73
C ASP A 400 -14.28 13.99 10.57
N LEU A 401 -14.01 15.09 9.87
CA LEU A 401 -14.99 16.13 9.58
C LEU A 401 -15.54 15.96 8.18
N ARG A 402 -16.85 15.79 8.05
CA ARG A 402 -17.53 15.83 6.76
C ARG A 402 -17.87 17.26 6.41
N LEU A 403 -17.18 17.79 5.40
CA LEU A 403 -17.41 19.14 4.92
C LEU A 403 -18.59 19.15 3.93
N THR A 404 -19.50 20.11 4.09
CA THR A 404 -20.62 20.33 3.17
C THR A 404 -20.18 21.06 1.89
N ARG A 405 -19.03 21.74 1.93
CA ARG A 405 -18.41 22.43 0.80
C ARG A 405 -16.90 22.15 0.81
N PRO A 406 -16.26 22.05 -0.38
CA PRO A 406 -14.81 21.94 -0.45
C PRO A 406 -14.14 23.17 0.18
N ILE A 407 -13.08 22.94 0.94
CA ILE A 407 -12.20 24.00 1.47
C ILE A 407 -10.93 24.00 0.62
N SER A 408 -10.53 25.16 0.10
CA SER A 408 -9.29 25.29 -0.65
C SER A 408 -8.07 25.20 0.29
N LYS A 409 -6.90 24.78 -0.22
CA LYS A 409 -5.65 24.75 0.56
C LYS A 409 -5.35 26.10 1.21
N LYS A 410 -5.65 27.22 0.52
CA LYS A 410 -5.46 28.55 1.06
C LYS A 410 -6.35 28.82 2.28
N GLN A 411 -7.64 28.41 2.22
CA GLN A 411 -8.57 28.55 3.35
C GLN A 411 -8.23 27.65 4.54
N MET A 412 -7.42 26.61 4.33
CA MET A 412 -6.95 25.74 5.43
C MET A 412 -5.68 26.30 6.09
N SER A 413 -4.92 27.11 5.40
CA SER A 413 -3.68 27.74 5.93
C SER A 413 -3.93 29.09 6.61
N ASP A 414 -5.02 29.76 6.29
CA ASP A 414 -5.49 31.01 6.93
C ASP A 414 -6.27 30.69 8.22
#